data_a08c97209d99832e77deabd4d27e9b70
#
_entry.id   a08c97209d99832e77deabd4d27e9b70
#
_cell.length_a   1.000
_cell.length_b   1.000
_cell.length_c   1.000
_cell.angle_alpha   90.00
_cell.angle_beta   90.00
_cell.angle_gamma   90.00
#
_symmetry.space_group_name_H-M   'P 1'
#
loop_
_entity.id
_entity.type
_entity.pdbx_description
1 polymer ?
#
loop_
_entity_poly.entity_id
_entity_poly.type
_entity_poly.pdbx_seq_one_letter_code
_entity_poly.pdbx_strand_id
1 'polypeptide(L)'
;WLKGLVANLARQPKGGDTDQIKGVASGECGVALANSYYLARLYRSDNPQDKAVVERIGVMLPNQNSWGTHVNIAGGAVARHAKHPQNAVAFLNYLVSEQAQTYFADGNNEWPVIKGLSINNPALKAMGGASFKSEKLPASVVGMNQVKVQQMLDRVGLR
;
A
#
# COMPACT_ATOMS: atom_id res chain seq x y z
N TRP A 1 -8.51 -11.18 -17.63
CA TRP A 1 -8.49 -11.00 -16.19
C TRP A 1 -9.39 -9.83 -15.75
N LEU A 2 -9.19 -8.58 -16.22
CA LEU A 2 -9.98 -7.39 -15.79
C LEU A 2 -11.51 -7.59 -15.97
N LYS A 3 -11.96 -8.17 -17.09
CA LYS A 3 -13.39 -8.48 -17.28
C LYS A 3 -13.92 -9.45 -16.22
N GLY A 4 -13.11 -10.45 -15.86
CA GLY A 4 -13.48 -11.40 -14.79
C GLY A 4 -13.52 -10.71 -13.42
N LEU A 5 -12.58 -9.80 -13.14
CA LEU A 5 -12.61 -9.01 -11.91
C LEU A 5 -13.89 -8.17 -11.82
N VAL A 6 -14.24 -7.44 -12.88
CA VAL A 6 -15.45 -6.60 -12.90
C VAL A 6 -16.72 -7.43 -12.72
N ALA A 7 -16.79 -8.61 -13.35
CA ALA A 7 -17.94 -9.52 -13.23
C ALA A 7 -18.11 -10.11 -11.82
N ASN A 8 -17.06 -10.10 -11.00
CA ASN A 8 -17.07 -10.63 -9.64
C ASN A 8 -17.06 -9.54 -8.56
N LEU A 9 -17.22 -8.27 -8.92
CA LEU A 9 -17.38 -7.21 -7.95
C LEU A 9 -18.67 -7.38 -7.16
N ALA A 10 -18.60 -7.37 -5.84
CA ALA A 10 -19.78 -7.41 -4.98
C ALA A 10 -20.67 -6.16 -5.17
N ARG A 11 -20.05 -5.04 -5.49
CA ARG A 11 -20.67 -3.76 -5.84
C ARG A 11 -19.72 -2.90 -6.66
N GLN A 12 -20.21 -1.83 -7.23
CA GLN A 12 -19.34 -0.80 -7.80
C GLN A 12 -18.44 -0.21 -6.70
N PRO A 13 -17.12 -0.12 -6.91
CA PRO A 13 -16.21 0.48 -5.94
C PRO A 13 -16.59 1.93 -5.66
N LYS A 14 -16.84 2.26 -4.41
CA LYS A 14 -17.13 3.62 -3.93
C LYS A 14 -16.33 3.88 -2.67
N GLY A 15 -15.92 5.13 -2.47
CA GLY A 15 -15.08 5.52 -1.34
C GLY A 15 -13.62 5.13 -1.51
N GLY A 16 -12.87 5.18 -0.42
CA GLY A 16 -11.45 4.84 -0.37
C GLY A 16 -11.19 3.42 0.14
N ASP A 17 -9.90 3.13 0.37
CA ASP A 17 -9.43 1.83 0.90
C ASP A 17 -10.13 1.43 2.21
N THR A 18 -10.31 2.38 3.13
CA THR A 18 -11.00 2.13 4.41
C THR A 18 -12.44 1.65 4.21
N ASP A 19 -13.14 2.16 3.19
CA ASP A 19 -14.52 1.75 2.89
C ASP A 19 -14.54 0.31 2.36
N GLN A 20 -13.54 -0.07 1.55
CA GLN A 20 -13.40 -1.45 1.08
C GLN A 20 -13.08 -2.41 2.23
N ILE A 21 -12.19 -2.02 3.14
CA ILE A 21 -11.86 -2.80 4.35
C ILE A 21 -13.11 -3.01 5.21
N LYS A 22 -13.89 -1.96 5.44
CA LYS A 22 -15.16 -2.04 6.19
C LYS A 22 -16.20 -2.90 5.47
N GLY A 23 -16.23 -2.90 4.14
CA GLY A 23 -17.08 -3.76 3.34
C GLY A 23 -16.78 -5.25 3.56
N VAL A 24 -15.50 -5.63 3.68
CA VAL A 24 -15.12 -7.01 4.06
C VAL A 24 -15.58 -7.33 5.49
N ALA A 25 -15.32 -6.44 6.44
CA ALA A 25 -15.69 -6.65 7.85
C ALA A 25 -17.21 -6.79 8.05
N SER A 26 -18.01 -6.10 7.26
CA SER A 26 -19.48 -6.20 7.29
C SER A 26 -20.04 -7.44 6.59
N GLY A 27 -19.22 -8.14 5.80
CA GLY A 27 -19.65 -9.27 4.98
C GLY A 27 -20.27 -8.86 3.63
N GLU A 28 -20.21 -7.59 3.24
CA GLU A 28 -20.66 -7.09 1.94
C GLU A 28 -19.83 -7.69 0.79
N CYS A 29 -18.55 -7.90 1.02
CA CYS A 29 -17.64 -8.56 0.09
C CYS A 29 -16.71 -9.52 0.84
N GLY A 30 -16.27 -10.58 0.15
CA GLY A 30 -15.37 -11.59 0.74
C GLY A 30 -13.90 -11.19 0.74
N VAL A 31 -13.50 -10.33 -0.21
CA VAL A 31 -12.10 -9.89 -0.40
C VAL A 31 -12.09 -8.44 -0.87
N ALA A 32 -11.12 -7.68 -0.42
CA ALA A 32 -10.82 -6.35 -0.95
C ALA A 32 -9.32 -6.18 -1.20
N LEU A 33 -8.99 -5.36 -2.18
CA LEU A 33 -7.63 -4.85 -2.39
C LEU A 33 -7.53 -3.47 -1.75
N ALA A 34 -6.54 -3.27 -0.90
CA ALA A 34 -6.32 -2.01 -0.21
C ALA A 34 -4.83 -1.80 0.06
N ASN A 35 -4.41 -0.55 0.19
CA ASN A 35 -3.09 -0.24 0.69
C ASN A 35 -3.01 -0.60 2.19
N SER A 36 -1.93 -1.24 2.58
CA SER A 36 -1.76 -1.78 3.93
C SER A 36 -1.81 -0.75 5.06
N TYR A 37 -1.32 0.48 4.81
CA TYR A 37 -1.31 1.53 5.83
C TYR A 37 -2.71 1.98 6.27
N TYR A 38 -3.75 1.82 5.45
CA TYR A 38 -5.13 2.10 5.89
C TYR A 38 -5.60 1.08 6.92
N LEU A 39 -5.32 -0.20 6.70
CA LEU A 39 -5.61 -1.22 7.70
C LEU A 39 -4.78 -1.02 8.97
N ALA A 40 -3.50 -0.67 8.83
CA ALA A 40 -2.65 -0.38 9.97
C ALA A 40 -3.17 0.79 10.84
N ARG A 41 -3.80 1.79 10.23
CA ARG A 41 -4.48 2.87 10.97
C ARG A 41 -5.63 2.33 11.82
N LEU A 42 -6.44 1.42 11.28
CA LEU A 42 -7.53 0.78 12.03
C LEU A 42 -6.99 -0.07 13.19
N TYR A 43 -5.91 -0.82 12.98
CA TYR A 43 -5.21 -1.56 14.04
C TYR A 43 -4.74 -0.68 15.20
N ARG A 44 -4.32 0.55 14.91
CA ARG A 44 -3.78 1.50 15.89
C ARG A 44 -4.84 2.47 16.42
N SER A 45 -6.06 2.38 15.94
CA SER A 45 -7.15 3.24 16.40
C SER A 45 -7.62 2.84 17.79
N ASP A 46 -7.93 3.84 18.62
CA ASP A 46 -8.57 3.61 19.92
C ASP A 46 -10.10 3.54 19.82
N ASN A 47 -10.65 3.80 18.63
CA ASN A 47 -12.09 3.73 18.39
C ASN A 47 -12.56 2.26 18.45
N PRO A 48 -13.53 1.91 19.30
CA PRO A 48 -14.07 0.55 19.38
C PRO A 48 -14.64 0.02 18.08
N GLN A 49 -15.19 0.89 17.23
CA GLN A 49 -15.72 0.50 15.92
C GLN A 49 -14.61 0.04 14.98
N ASP A 50 -13.44 0.70 14.99
CA ASP A 50 -12.29 0.31 14.17
C ASP A 50 -11.68 -1.00 14.66
N LYS A 51 -11.64 -1.22 15.98
CA LYS A 51 -11.21 -2.49 16.58
C LYS A 51 -12.11 -3.64 16.16
N ALA A 52 -13.43 -3.45 16.20
CA ALA A 52 -14.39 -4.45 15.72
C ALA A 52 -14.23 -4.79 14.23
N VAL A 53 -13.82 -3.83 13.39
CA VAL A 53 -13.49 -4.08 11.97
C VAL A 53 -12.26 -4.99 11.88
N VAL A 54 -11.20 -4.67 12.61
CA VAL A 54 -9.93 -5.41 12.57
C VAL A 54 -10.08 -6.86 13.05
N GLU A 55 -10.91 -7.11 14.06
CA GLU A 55 -11.18 -8.44 14.59
C GLU A 55 -11.88 -9.37 13.56
N ARG A 56 -12.52 -8.82 12.56
CA ARG A 56 -13.32 -9.57 11.58
C ARG A 56 -12.61 -9.81 10.25
N ILE A 57 -11.39 -9.33 10.07
CA ILE A 57 -10.66 -9.43 8.81
C ILE A 57 -9.30 -10.07 9.00
N GLY A 58 -8.86 -10.78 7.97
CA GLY A 58 -7.50 -11.30 7.85
C GLY A 58 -6.73 -10.57 6.75
N VAL A 59 -5.42 -10.61 6.82
CA VAL A 59 -4.51 -10.06 5.80
C VAL A 59 -3.91 -11.20 5.01
N MET A 60 -3.94 -11.07 3.69
CA MET A 60 -3.24 -11.97 2.79
C MET A 60 -2.29 -11.16 1.92
N LEU A 61 -1.01 -11.47 2.00
CA LEU A 61 0.01 -10.96 1.10
C LEU A 61 0.08 -11.90 -0.11
N PRO A 62 -0.39 -11.49 -1.30
CA PRO A 62 -0.51 -12.39 -2.43
C PRO A 62 0.84 -12.80 -3.01
N ASN A 63 0.84 -13.86 -3.82
CA ASN A 63 1.96 -14.31 -4.65
C ASN A 63 3.24 -14.72 -3.88
N GLN A 64 3.13 -15.09 -2.60
CA GLN A 64 4.30 -15.44 -1.78
C GLN A 64 5.05 -16.67 -2.33
N ASN A 65 4.36 -17.61 -2.98
CA ASN A 65 4.93 -18.80 -3.61
C ASN A 65 5.40 -18.56 -5.07
N SER A 66 5.30 -17.35 -5.58
CA SER A 66 5.67 -17.01 -6.95
C SER A 66 6.53 -15.74 -7.01
N TRP A 67 6.11 -14.68 -7.67
CA TRP A 67 6.90 -13.44 -7.82
C TRP A 67 6.90 -12.51 -6.60
N GLY A 68 6.02 -12.70 -5.66
CA GLY A 68 5.90 -11.87 -4.46
C GLY A 68 4.75 -10.88 -4.52
N THR A 69 4.49 -10.25 -3.37
CA THR A 69 3.45 -9.24 -3.24
C THR A 69 3.86 -7.93 -3.92
N HIS A 70 2.95 -7.33 -4.67
CA HIS A 70 3.16 -5.98 -5.21
C HIS A 70 3.42 -4.98 -4.08
N VAL A 71 4.45 -4.15 -4.23
CA VAL A 71 4.77 -3.07 -3.32
C VAL A 71 4.63 -1.73 -4.04
N ASN A 72 3.79 -0.88 -3.48
CA ASN A 72 3.63 0.48 -3.94
C ASN A 72 4.70 1.34 -3.26
N ILE A 73 5.57 1.99 -4.04
CA ILE A 73 6.72 2.73 -3.53
C ILE A 73 6.45 4.23 -3.67
N ALA A 74 6.51 4.95 -2.54
CA ALA A 74 6.57 6.41 -2.56
C ALA A 74 7.97 6.86 -2.98
N GLY A 75 8.06 7.95 -3.71
CA GLY A 75 9.32 8.49 -4.19
C GLY A 75 9.34 10.02 -4.16
N GLY A 76 10.53 10.58 -4.27
CA GLY A 76 10.74 12.02 -4.37
C GLY A 76 11.67 12.36 -5.53
N ALA A 77 11.55 13.58 -6.06
CA ALA A 77 12.42 14.07 -7.12
C ALA A 77 12.75 15.55 -6.92
N VAL A 78 13.91 15.96 -7.42
CA VAL A 78 14.28 17.38 -7.47
C VAL A 78 13.65 18.01 -8.70
N ALA A 79 12.86 19.06 -8.50
CA ALA A 79 12.25 19.78 -9.61
C ALA A 79 13.34 20.44 -10.48
N ARG A 80 13.12 20.48 -11.81
CA ARG A 80 14.08 21.07 -12.79
C ARG A 80 14.53 22.48 -12.41
N HIS A 81 13.62 23.28 -11.87
CA HIS A 81 13.86 24.68 -11.52
C HIS A 81 13.86 24.91 -10.01
N ALA A 82 14.32 23.92 -9.24
CA ALA A 82 14.48 24.05 -7.79
C ALA A 82 15.45 25.21 -7.48
N LYS A 83 15.05 26.12 -6.60
CA LYS A 83 15.90 27.27 -6.20
C LYS A 83 17.14 26.81 -5.41
N HIS A 84 17.03 25.72 -4.65
CA HIS A 84 18.07 25.15 -3.80
C HIS A 84 18.23 23.66 -4.05
N PRO A 85 18.76 23.23 -5.22
CA PRO A 85 18.81 21.82 -5.59
C PRO A 85 19.67 20.96 -4.65
N GLN A 86 20.78 21.51 -4.11
CA GLN A 86 21.62 20.79 -3.14
C GLN A 86 20.85 20.49 -1.84
N ASN A 87 20.03 21.43 -1.35
CA ASN A 87 19.21 21.20 -0.16
C ASN A 87 18.13 20.16 -0.44
N ALA A 88 17.54 20.17 -1.64
CA ALA A 88 16.58 19.15 -2.04
C ALA A 88 17.22 17.75 -2.07
N VAL A 89 18.43 17.62 -2.63
CA VAL A 89 19.19 16.36 -2.61
C VAL A 89 19.52 15.92 -1.19
N ALA A 90 19.99 16.85 -0.33
CA ALA A 90 20.26 16.57 1.08
C ALA A 90 19.02 16.06 1.81
N PHE A 91 17.85 16.65 1.55
CA PHE A 91 16.58 16.21 2.11
C PHE A 91 16.19 14.83 1.61
N LEU A 92 16.31 14.53 0.30
CA LEU A 92 16.03 13.19 -0.24
C LEU A 92 16.96 12.14 0.38
N ASN A 93 18.24 12.45 0.57
CA ASN A 93 19.18 11.57 1.26
C ASN A 93 18.79 11.35 2.73
N TYR A 94 18.30 12.37 3.41
CA TYR A 94 17.76 12.21 4.76
C TYR A 94 16.55 11.27 4.80
N LEU A 95 15.64 11.36 3.82
CA LEU A 95 14.44 10.50 3.77
C LEU A 95 14.77 9.01 3.67
N VAL A 96 15.94 8.62 3.17
CA VAL A 96 16.40 7.22 3.14
C VAL A 96 17.33 6.88 4.31
N SER A 97 17.47 7.75 5.31
CA SER A 97 18.21 7.44 6.54
C SER A 97 17.41 6.51 7.46
N GLU A 98 18.10 5.80 8.35
CA GLU A 98 17.44 4.92 9.35
C GLU A 98 16.44 5.70 10.22
N GLN A 99 16.79 6.93 10.61
CA GLN A 99 15.92 7.79 11.41
C GLN A 99 14.61 8.11 10.69
N ALA A 100 14.67 8.55 9.43
CA ALA A 100 13.48 8.88 8.65
C ALA A 100 12.65 7.64 8.36
N GLN A 101 13.28 6.51 8.03
CA GLN A 101 12.60 5.27 7.72
C GLN A 101 11.94 4.64 8.96
N THR A 102 12.53 4.80 10.15
CA THR A 102 11.87 4.45 11.42
C THR A 102 10.63 5.32 11.64
N TYR A 103 10.75 6.62 11.38
CA TYR A 103 9.60 7.53 11.49
C TYR A 103 8.46 7.14 10.53
N PHE A 104 8.77 6.80 9.28
CA PHE A 104 7.75 6.33 8.32
C PHE A 104 7.12 5.01 8.77
N ALA A 105 7.90 4.08 9.29
CA ALA A 105 7.37 2.82 9.78
C ALA A 105 6.45 3.01 10.99
N ASP A 106 6.89 3.78 11.97
CA ASP A 106 6.17 3.94 13.24
C ASP A 106 5.06 4.99 13.17
N GLY A 107 5.24 6.06 12.40
CA GLY A 107 4.28 7.15 12.25
C GLY A 107 3.27 6.93 11.12
N ASN A 108 3.72 6.55 9.94
CA ASN A 108 2.89 6.41 8.74
C ASN A 108 2.42 4.99 8.45
N ASN A 109 2.88 3.99 9.19
CA ASN A 109 2.59 2.58 8.96
C ASN A 109 3.07 2.07 7.59
N GLU A 110 4.24 2.50 7.16
CA GLU A 110 4.86 2.10 5.91
C GLU A 110 6.05 1.19 6.16
N TRP A 111 6.24 0.17 5.32
CA TRP A 111 7.45 -0.64 5.42
C TRP A 111 8.68 0.17 4.97
N PRO A 112 9.79 0.13 5.74
CA PRO A 112 10.99 0.86 5.37
C PRO A 112 11.62 0.29 4.09
N VAL A 113 12.23 1.15 3.29
CA VAL A 113 12.99 0.75 2.09
C VAL A 113 14.39 0.24 2.44
N ILE A 114 14.84 0.46 3.68
CA ILE A 114 16.15 0.01 4.17
C ILE A 114 16.03 -1.43 4.66
N LYS A 115 16.90 -2.30 4.14
CA LYS A 115 16.96 -3.68 4.58
C LYS A 115 17.51 -3.79 6.00
N GLY A 116 16.90 -4.67 6.79
CA GLY A 116 17.36 -4.97 8.15
C GLY A 116 16.96 -3.97 9.22
N LEU A 117 16.23 -2.91 8.86
CA LEU A 117 15.70 -1.98 9.85
C LEU A 117 14.63 -2.67 10.71
N SER A 118 14.79 -2.56 12.03
CA SER A 118 13.80 -3.11 12.96
C SER A 118 12.52 -2.28 12.94
N ILE A 119 11.40 -2.94 12.76
CA ILE A 119 10.07 -2.33 12.78
C ILE A 119 9.45 -2.56 14.15
N ASN A 120 9.08 -1.49 14.86
CA ASN A 120 8.39 -1.56 16.15
C ASN A 120 6.87 -1.43 16.02
N ASN A 121 6.36 -1.07 14.87
CA ASN A 121 4.93 -0.89 14.61
C ASN A 121 4.17 -2.24 14.74
N PRO A 122 3.27 -2.38 15.74
CA PRO A 122 2.56 -3.63 15.98
C PRO A 122 1.62 -4.00 14.84
N ALA A 123 1.04 -3.01 14.14
CA ALA A 123 0.17 -3.25 13.00
C ALA A 123 0.93 -3.84 11.82
N LEU A 124 2.13 -3.32 11.50
CA LEU A 124 2.98 -3.88 10.46
C LEU A 124 3.44 -5.29 10.82
N LYS A 125 3.76 -5.55 12.09
CA LYS A 125 4.10 -6.90 12.58
C LYS A 125 2.94 -7.87 12.39
N ALA A 126 1.72 -7.47 12.74
CA ALA A 126 0.52 -8.28 12.57
C ALA A 126 0.19 -8.59 11.09
N MET A 127 0.54 -7.71 10.17
CA MET A 127 0.34 -7.86 8.73
C MET A 127 1.47 -8.60 8.00
N GLY A 128 2.40 -9.25 8.70
CA GLY A 128 3.49 -10.03 8.10
C GLY A 128 4.89 -9.51 8.40
N GLY A 129 5.03 -8.37 9.08
CA GLY A 129 6.33 -7.79 9.44
C GLY A 129 7.19 -7.48 8.21
N ALA A 130 8.51 -7.66 8.34
CA ALA A 130 9.48 -7.44 7.26
C ALA A 130 9.82 -8.73 6.48
N SER A 131 9.14 -9.84 6.73
CA SER A 131 9.52 -11.16 6.23
C SER A 131 8.80 -11.61 4.97
N PHE A 132 7.91 -10.80 4.39
CA PHE A 132 7.21 -11.18 3.17
C PHE A 132 8.09 -10.99 1.91
N LYS A 133 7.83 -11.81 0.91
CA LYS A 133 8.44 -11.70 -0.41
C LYS A 133 7.76 -10.57 -1.20
N SER A 134 8.49 -9.50 -1.49
CA SER A 134 8.06 -8.43 -2.39
C SER A 134 8.42 -8.75 -3.84
N GLU A 135 7.59 -8.30 -4.78
CA GLU A 135 7.93 -8.39 -6.20
C GLU A 135 9.10 -7.45 -6.55
N LYS A 136 9.76 -7.76 -7.68
CA LYS A 136 10.91 -6.99 -8.17
C LYS A 136 10.59 -6.23 -9.45
N LEU A 137 9.34 -5.80 -9.62
CA LEU A 137 8.93 -5.03 -10.80
C LEU A 137 9.52 -3.61 -10.74
N PRO A 138 10.35 -3.20 -11.73
CA PRO A 138 10.89 -1.85 -11.73
C PRO A 138 9.78 -0.80 -11.92
N ALA A 139 9.86 0.31 -11.18
CA ALA A 139 8.90 1.42 -11.32
C ALA A 139 8.82 2.00 -12.74
N SER A 140 9.94 1.95 -13.51
CA SER A 140 9.95 2.34 -14.90
C SER A 140 9.01 1.49 -15.78
N VAL A 141 8.91 0.19 -15.50
CA VAL A 141 7.99 -0.71 -16.23
C VAL A 141 6.54 -0.35 -15.93
N VAL A 142 6.23 -0.03 -14.67
CA VAL A 142 4.90 0.46 -14.26
C VAL A 142 4.57 1.75 -15.01
N GLY A 143 5.48 2.72 -14.99
CA GLY A 143 5.31 4.01 -15.67
C GLY A 143 5.10 3.89 -17.18
N MET A 144 5.90 3.07 -17.87
CA MET A 144 5.76 2.84 -19.31
C MET A 144 4.41 2.23 -19.71
N ASN A 145 3.79 1.46 -18.83
CA ASN A 145 2.51 0.80 -19.10
C ASN A 145 1.29 1.59 -18.62
N GLN A 146 1.46 2.72 -17.93
CA GLN A 146 0.37 3.48 -17.30
C GLN A 146 -0.76 3.83 -18.27
N VAL A 147 -0.45 4.39 -19.44
CA VAL A 147 -1.45 4.77 -20.45
C VAL A 147 -2.23 3.54 -20.94
N LYS A 148 -1.52 2.45 -21.22
CA LYS A 148 -2.14 1.20 -21.68
C LYS A 148 -3.07 0.61 -20.62
N VAL A 149 -2.64 0.61 -19.37
CA VAL A 149 -3.45 0.12 -18.24
C VAL A 149 -4.69 0.98 -18.07
N GLN A 150 -4.59 2.32 -18.13
CA GLN A 150 -5.75 3.21 -18.06
C GLN A 150 -6.77 2.90 -19.16
N GLN A 151 -6.32 2.74 -20.41
CA GLN A 151 -7.21 2.36 -21.50
C GLN A 151 -7.88 0.99 -21.28
N MET A 152 -7.20 0.06 -20.62
CA MET A 152 -7.79 -1.24 -20.28
C MET A 152 -8.85 -1.12 -19.19
N LEU A 153 -8.61 -0.28 -18.17
CA LEU A 153 -9.58 0.01 -17.11
C LEU A 153 -10.83 0.69 -17.66
N ASP A 154 -10.66 1.70 -18.51
CA ASP A 154 -11.76 2.41 -19.14
C ASP A 154 -12.67 1.48 -19.98
N ARG A 155 -12.05 0.54 -20.74
CA ARG A 155 -12.79 -0.46 -21.54
C ARG A 155 -13.67 -1.40 -20.72
N VAL A 156 -13.34 -1.64 -19.46
CA VAL A 156 -14.13 -2.50 -18.56
C VAL A 156 -14.98 -1.72 -17.57
N GLY A 157 -14.97 -0.39 -17.65
CA GLY A 157 -15.78 0.49 -16.81
C GLY A 157 -15.27 0.65 -15.38
N LEU A 158 -14.02 0.33 -15.11
CA LEU A 158 -13.35 0.65 -13.84
C LEU A 158 -12.75 2.07 -13.94
N ARG A 159 -13.32 3.02 -13.17
CA ARG A 159 -12.89 4.44 -13.12
C ARG A 159 -12.65 4.84 -11.68
#